data_cba81f59d7c7f4d5ce50eeef84ad808e
#
_entry.id   cba81f59d7c7f4d5ce50eeef84ad808e
#
_cell.length_a   1.000
_cell.length_b   1.000
_cell.length_c   1.000
_cell.angle_alpha   90.00
_cell.angle_beta   90.00
_cell.angle_gamma   90.00
#
_symmetry.space_group_name_H-M   'P 1'
#
loop_
_entity.id
_entity.type
_entity.pdbx_description
1 polymer ?
#
loop_
_entity_poly.entity_id
_entity_poly.type
_entity_poly.pdbx_seq_one_letter_code
_entity_poly.pdbx_strand_id
1 'polypeptide(L)'
;MKHLRRITLLAILSVAALLTFATPFSEADNFNDIPETSDHQSLWQQYAKEAQNGDTEAQYKLALLYYHGKGIKQNYKEAAYWFRKAGSNGHNKAKFYIASMFADGKGVLQDNRIAAEWYWRAAEQGLPLAQYRLALIYRDGIGMEKDSDKAIFWLKKAARQNMPEAIELLNKMTK
;
A
#
# COMPACT_ATOMS: atom_id res chain seq x y z
N MET A 1 -44.40 -8.24 -34.63
CA MET A 1 -43.63 -7.18 -33.93
C MET A 1 -43.24 -7.62 -32.54
N LYS A 2 -42.26 -8.51 -32.39
CA LYS A 2 -41.70 -8.98 -31.09
C LYS A 2 -40.29 -9.51 -31.30
N HIS A 3 -39.35 -8.71 -31.84
CA HIS A 3 -37.91 -9.08 -31.89
C HIS A 3 -37.03 -7.84 -31.95
N LEU A 4 -37.11 -6.98 -30.96
CA LEU A 4 -36.15 -5.87 -30.85
C LEU A 4 -36.00 -5.41 -29.40
N ARG A 5 -35.58 -6.30 -28.47
CA ARG A 5 -35.20 -5.93 -27.08
C ARG A 5 -34.27 -6.98 -26.44
N ARG A 6 -33.16 -7.35 -27.10
CA ARG A 6 -32.15 -8.24 -26.46
C ARG A 6 -30.70 -7.98 -26.93
N ILE A 7 -30.34 -6.75 -27.27
CA ILE A 7 -28.93 -6.43 -27.61
C ILE A 7 -28.53 -5.09 -26.99
N THR A 8 -28.62 -4.91 -25.68
CA THR A 8 -28.03 -3.74 -25.00
C THR A 8 -27.65 -4.00 -23.54
N LEU A 9 -27.41 -5.27 -23.16
CA LEU A 9 -27.02 -5.57 -21.76
C LEU A 9 -25.67 -6.29 -21.63
N LEU A 10 -24.86 -6.34 -22.68
CA LEU A 10 -23.57 -7.04 -22.67
C LEU A 10 -22.35 -6.13 -22.88
N ALA A 11 -22.53 -4.81 -22.93
CA ALA A 11 -21.42 -3.87 -23.15
C ALA A 11 -21.06 -2.98 -21.96
N ILE A 12 -21.65 -3.19 -20.77
CA ILE A 12 -21.38 -2.37 -19.57
C ILE A 12 -20.55 -3.13 -18.52
N LEU A 13 -20.24 -4.39 -18.76
CA LEU A 13 -19.48 -5.23 -17.79
C LEU A 13 -17.96 -5.30 -18.06
N SER A 14 -17.41 -4.58 -19.04
CA SER A 14 -15.99 -4.68 -19.38
C SER A 14 -15.12 -3.48 -19.01
N VAL A 15 -15.68 -2.40 -18.45
CA VAL A 15 -14.90 -1.22 -18.04
C VAL A 15 -14.63 -1.17 -16.53
N ALA A 16 -15.38 -1.93 -15.73
CA ALA A 16 -15.18 -1.99 -14.28
C ALA A 16 -14.06 -2.95 -13.83
N ALA A 17 -13.50 -3.76 -14.72
CA ALA A 17 -12.44 -4.74 -14.42
C ALA A 17 -11.01 -4.18 -14.58
N LEU A 18 -10.84 -2.93 -14.96
CA LEU A 18 -9.54 -2.33 -15.28
C LEU A 18 -9.03 -1.33 -14.23
N LEU A 19 -9.72 -1.17 -13.11
CA LEU A 19 -9.38 -0.16 -12.09
C LEU A 19 -9.18 -0.71 -10.67
N THR A 20 -9.05 -2.01 -10.49
CA THR A 20 -8.75 -2.53 -9.16
C THR A 20 -7.29 -2.99 -9.05
N PHE A 21 -6.39 -2.04 -8.76
CA PHE A 21 -5.21 -2.29 -7.94
C PHE A 21 -5.63 -2.75 -6.53
N ALA A 22 -6.88 -2.94 -6.34
CA ALA A 22 -7.48 -3.44 -5.13
C ALA A 22 -7.43 -4.99 -5.11
N THR A 23 -6.24 -5.57 -5.02
CA THR A 23 -6.17 -6.56 -3.95
C THR A 23 -6.36 -5.72 -2.70
N PRO A 24 -7.48 -5.84 -1.98
CA PRO A 24 -7.63 -5.13 -0.73
C PRO A 24 -6.37 -5.41 0.06
N PHE A 25 -5.85 -4.37 0.70
CA PHE A 25 -4.82 -4.49 1.72
C PHE A 25 -5.29 -5.65 2.59
N SER A 26 -4.71 -6.84 2.42
CA SER A 26 -5.19 -8.01 3.13
C SER A 26 -4.85 -7.82 4.61
N GLU A 27 -5.60 -8.48 5.50
CA GLU A 27 -5.23 -8.48 6.92
C GLU A 27 -3.78 -8.96 7.14
N ALA A 28 -3.25 -9.78 6.22
CA ALA A 28 -1.85 -10.20 6.20
C ALA A 28 -0.87 -9.05 5.85
N ASP A 29 -1.33 -8.02 5.12
CA ASP A 29 -0.57 -6.79 4.84
C ASP A 29 -0.67 -5.78 6.00
N ASN A 30 -1.51 -6.05 6.99
CA ASN A 30 -1.71 -5.21 8.15
C ASN A 30 -0.59 -5.50 9.16
N PHE A 31 0.43 -4.65 9.14
CA PHE A 31 1.43 -4.66 10.21
C PHE A 31 0.72 -4.31 11.52
N ASN A 32 0.35 -5.31 12.32
CA ASN A 32 -0.35 -5.10 13.59
C ASN A 32 0.64 -4.58 14.65
N ASP A 33 1.20 -3.40 14.37
CA ASP A 33 2.20 -2.75 15.22
C ASP A 33 1.55 -1.84 16.30
N ILE A 34 0.21 -1.84 16.40
CA ILE A 34 -0.51 -1.14 17.46
C ILE A 34 -0.78 -2.15 18.58
N PRO A 35 -0.31 -1.89 19.81
CA PRO A 35 -0.59 -2.76 20.94
C PRO A 35 -2.09 -2.98 21.14
N GLU A 36 -2.48 -4.22 21.44
CA GLU A 36 -3.84 -4.52 21.89
C GLU A 36 -4.00 -4.01 23.34
N THR A 37 -4.65 -2.88 23.49
CA THR A 37 -4.91 -2.26 24.78
C THR A 37 -6.27 -1.60 24.78
N SER A 38 -6.90 -1.52 25.95
CA SER A 38 -8.13 -0.73 26.15
C SER A 38 -7.90 0.78 26.21
N ASP A 39 -6.64 1.21 26.38
CA ASP A 39 -6.27 2.64 26.52
C ASP A 39 -5.49 3.17 25.32
N HIS A 40 -6.09 3.10 24.15
CA HIS A 40 -5.51 3.69 22.95
C HIS A 40 -5.44 5.23 22.99
N GLN A 41 -6.26 5.89 23.84
CA GLN A 41 -6.22 7.35 23.96
C GLN A 41 -4.93 7.82 24.67
N SER A 42 -4.51 7.10 25.70
CA SER A 42 -3.23 7.35 26.36
C SER A 42 -2.04 7.10 25.43
N LEU A 43 -2.09 6.00 24.67
CA LEU A 43 -1.07 5.73 23.64
C LEU A 43 -0.99 6.83 22.57
N TRP A 44 -2.13 7.36 22.14
CA TRP A 44 -2.13 8.47 21.18
C TRP A 44 -1.42 9.70 21.75
N GLN A 45 -1.70 10.08 23.02
CA GLN A 45 -1.04 11.21 23.67
C GLN A 45 0.46 11.01 23.77
N GLN A 46 0.88 9.80 24.17
CA GLN A 46 2.29 9.44 24.25
C GLN A 46 2.97 9.53 22.87
N TYR A 47 2.43 8.84 21.87
CA TYR A 47 3.04 8.84 20.53
C TYR A 47 3.01 10.22 19.87
N ALA A 48 1.98 11.03 20.12
CA ALA A 48 1.93 12.41 19.62
C ALA A 48 3.08 13.27 20.18
N LYS A 49 3.38 13.16 21.49
CA LYS A 49 4.49 13.85 22.11
C LYS A 49 5.86 13.37 21.58
N GLU A 50 6.06 12.07 21.50
CA GLU A 50 7.31 11.47 21.02
C GLU A 50 7.54 11.77 19.52
N ALA A 51 6.49 11.67 18.70
CA ALA A 51 6.53 11.97 17.27
C ALA A 51 6.88 13.44 16.99
N GLN A 52 6.36 14.37 17.80
CA GLN A 52 6.71 15.79 17.72
C GLN A 52 8.19 16.04 18.05
N ASN A 53 8.74 15.27 18.97
CA ASN A 53 10.17 15.31 19.34
C ASN A 53 11.08 14.62 18.31
N GLY A 54 10.52 14.07 17.23
CA GLY A 54 11.28 13.49 16.13
C GLY A 54 11.45 11.98 16.18
N ASP A 55 10.87 11.30 17.17
CA ASP A 55 10.93 9.83 17.23
C ASP A 55 10.23 9.22 16.03
N THR A 56 10.99 8.50 15.21
CA THR A 56 10.52 7.95 13.93
C THR A 56 9.56 6.79 14.13
N GLU A 57 9.76 5.97 15.15
CA GLU A 57 8.87 4.86 15.49
C GLU A 57 7.53 5.39 16.01
N ALA A 58 7.58 6.40 16.89
CA ALA A 58 6.37 7.05 17.38
C ALA A 58 5.59 7.76 16.25
N GLN A 59 6.28 8.39 15.28
CA GLN A 59 5.64 8.95 14.08
C GLN A 59 4.86 7.88 13.31
N TYR A 60 5.45 6.71 13.11
CA TYR A 60 4.81 5.59 12.44
C TYR A 60 3.60 5.07 13.23
N LYS A 61 3.74 4.85 14.56
CA LYS A 61 2.64 4.38 15.42
C LYS A 61 1.50 5.38 15.51
N LEU A 62 1.80 6.67 15.61
CA LEU A 62 0.80 7.74 15.58
C LEU A 62 0.03 7.74 14.24
N ALA A 63 0.74 7.55 13.12
CA ALA A 63 0.12 7.44 11.82
C ALA A 63 -0.84 6.24 11.74
N LEU A 64 -0.49 5.09 12.32
CA LEU A 64 -1.36 3.92 12.40
C LEU A 64 -2.63 4.19 13.22
N LEU A 65 -2.51 4.89 14.37
CA LEU A 65 -3.69 5.26 15.17
C LEU A 65 -4.66 6.13 14.36
N TYR A 66 -4.16 7.13 13.64
CA TYR A 66 -4.99 7.94 12.73
C TYR A 66 -5.56 7.14 11.56
N TYR A 67 -4.78 6.22 10.99
CA TYR A 67 -5.19 5.41 9.85
C TYR A 67 -6.33 4.44 10.20
N HIS A 68 -6.26 3.81 11.37
CA HIS A 68 -7.27 2.84 11.82
C HIS A 68 -8.37 3.46 12.68
N GLY A 69 -8.19 4.67 13.20
CA GLY A 69 -9.13 5.29 14.14
C GLY A 69 -9.12 4.60 15.51
N LYS A 70 -7.99 4.00 15.93
CA LYS A 70 -7.89 3.34 17.23
C LYS A 70 -7.67 4.37 18.34
N GLY A 71 -8.66 4.52 19.22
CA GLY A 71 -8.65 5.47 20.35
C GLY A 71 -8.86 6.93 19.97
N ILE A 72 -8.92 7.25 18.69
CA ILE A 72 -9.17 8.58 18.15
C ILE A 72 -10.03 8.50 16.88
N LYS A 73 -10.61 9.61 16.46
CA LYS A 73 -11.32 9.67 15.19
C LYS A 73 -10.34 9.40 14.02
N GLN A 74 -10.70 8.46 13.15
CA GLN A 74 -9.95 8.17 11.93
C GLN A 74 -9.69 9.45 11.12
N ASN A 75 -8.45 9.64 10.69
CA ASN A 75 -8.06 10.78 9.89
C ASN A 75 -6.92 10.40 8.92
N TYR A 76 -7.26 10.09 7.69
CA TYR A 76 -6.29 9.71 6.67
C TYR A 76 -5.31 10.85 6.28
N LYS A 77 -5.71 12.13 6.42
CA LYS A 77 -4.80 13.25 6.15
C LYS A 77 -3.67 13.30 7.18
N GLU A 78 -4.01 13.17 8.46
CA GLU A 78 -3.03 13.09 9.53
C GLU A 78 -2.17 11.82 9.41
N ALA A 79 -2.78 10.67 9.10
CA ALA A 79 -2.05 9.44 8.85
C ALA A 79 -1.01 9.61 7.74
N ALA A 80 -1.39 10.19 6.60
CA ALA A 80 -0.48 10.44 5.48
C ALA A 80 0.66 11.39 5.85
N TYR A 81 0.38 12.44 6.61
CA TYR A 81 1.39 13.37 7.10
C TYR A 81 2.45 12.64 7.95
N TRP A 82 2.01 11.86 8.94
CA TRP A 82 2.91 11.18 9.85
C TRP A 82 3.64 9.99 9.19
N PHE A 83 2.97 9.20 8.33
CA PHE A 83 3.65 8.17 7.54
C PHE A 83 4.72 8.75 6.63
N ARG A 84 4.45 9.87 5.96
CA ARG A 84 5.44 10.54 5.11
C ARG A 84 6.63 11.02 5.94
N LYS A 85 6.40 11.60 7.11
CA LYS A 85 7.44 12.07 8.01
C LYS A 85 8.31 10.90 8.49
N ALA A 86 7.71 9.82 8.99
CA ALA A 86 8.41 8.61 9.40
C ALA A 86 9.17 7.97 8.21
N GLY A 87 8.54 7.86 7.05
CA GLY A 87 9.15 7.30 5.85
C GLY A 87 10.36 8.11 5.36
N SER A 88 10.28 9.43 5.42
CA SER A 88 11.41 10.32 5.11
C SER A 88 12.55 10.18 6.10
N ASN A 89 12.26 9.85 7.35
CA ASN A 89 13.24 9.57 8.41
C ASN A 89 13.75 8.11 8.38
N GLY A 90 13.42 7.35 7.33
CA GLY A 90 13.98 6.01 7.13
C GLY A 90 13.06 4.85 7.51
N HIS A 91 11.89 5.07 8.13
CA HIS A 91 11.02 4.00 8.56
C HIS A 91 10.41 3.23 7.39
N ASN A 92 10.81 1.97 7.21
CA ASN A 92 10.52 1.21 5.99
C ASN A 92 9.02 0.88 5.82
N LYS A 93 8.35 0.44 6.89
CA LYS A 93 6.90 0.19 6.85
C LYS A 93 6.11 1.47 6.57
N ALA A 94 6.54 2.62 7.10
CA ALA A 94 5.88 3.89 6.82
C ALA A 94 5.96 4.30 5.34
N LYS A 95 7.09 4.00 4.66
CA LYS A 95 7.22 4.19 3.21
C LYS A 95 6.19 3.36 2.44
N PHE A 96 5.95 2.13 2.86
CA PHE A 96 4.94 1.27 2.26
C PHE A 96 3.52 1.83 2.46
N TYR A 97 3.18 2.27 3.68
CA TYR A 97 1.86 2.84 3.96
C TYR A 97 1.59 4.12 3.17
N ILE A 98 2.55 5.05 3.13
CA ILE A 98 2.35 6.28 2.34
C ILE A 98 2.25 5.99 0.85
N ALA A 99 2.99 4.98 0.33
CA ALA A 99 2.85 4.52 -1.04
C ALA A 99 1.42 4.02 -1.33
N SER A 100 0.88 3.17 -0.45
CA SER A 100 -0.50 2.67 -0.55
C SER A 100 -1.52 3.80 -0.49
N MET A 101 -1.31 4.79 0.38
CA MET A 101 -2.21 5.94 0.48
C MET A 101 -2.23 6.78 -0.79
N PHE A 102 -1.09 6.98 -1.47
CA PHE A 102 -1.06 7.63 -2.79
C PHE A 102 -1.69 6.77 -3.88
N ALA A 103 -1.51 5.45 -3.85
CA ALA A 103 -2.14 4.54 -4.79
C ALA A 103 -3.67 4.54 -4.68
N ASP A 104 -4.19 4.63 -3.44
CA ASP A 104 -5.61 4.56 -3.14
C ASP A 104 -6.30 5.94 -3.07
N GLY A 105 -5.55 7.04 -3.04
CA GLY A 105 -6.10 8.39 -2.80
C GLY A 105 -6.60 8.59 -1.37
N LYS A 106 -6.10 7.83 -0.39
CA LYS A 106 -6.51 7.93 1.01
C LYS A 106 -5.79 9.08 1.73
N GLY A 107 -6.52 10.15 2.03
CA GLY A 107 -5.98 11.33 2.73
C GLY A 107 -5.02 12.21 1.90
N VAL A 108 -4.71 11.78 0.69
CA VAL A 108 -3.91 12.47 -0.32
C VAL A 108 -4.59 12.37 -1.68
N LEU A 109 -4.22 13.23 -2.63
CA LEU A 109 -4.62 13.04 -4.02
C LEU A 109 -3.97 11.76 -4.56
N GLN A 110 -4.75 10.94 -5.25
CA GLN A 110 -4.24 9.73 -5.88
C GLN A 110 -3.16 10.07 -6.89
N ASP A 111 -1.99 9.45 -6.73
CA ASP A 111 -0.87 9.59 -7.66
C ASP A 111 -0.04 8.29 -7.70
N ASN A 112 -0.21 7.54 -8.78
CA ASN A 112 0.47 6.26 -8.95
C ASN A 112 1.99 6.42 -9.18
N ARG A 113 2.47 7.58 -9.65
CA ARG A 113 3.91 7.84 -9.81
C ARG A 113 4.57 8.02 -8.45
N ILE A 114 3.94 8.82 -7.59
CA ILE A 114 4.42 9.03 -6.22
C ILE A 114 4.33 7.72 -5.44
N ALA A 115 3.24 6.95 -5.60
CA ALA A 115 3.11 5.63 -4.98
C ALA A 115 4.25 4.69 -5.38
N ALA A 116 4.55 4.61 -6.69
CA ALA A 116 5.62 3.78 -7.22
C ALA A 116 7.00 4.17 -6.64
N GLU A 117 7.28 5.46 -6.51
CA GLU A 117 8.52 5.96 -5.92
C GLU A 117 8.67 5.56 -4.44
N TRP A 118 7.61 5.67 -3.64
CA TRP A 118 7.64 5.26 -2.24
C TRP A 118 7.74 3.74 -2.09
N TYR A 119 7.03 2.96 -2.94
CA TYR A 119 7.20 1.50 -2.98
C TYR A 119 8.62 1.11 -3.36
N TRP A 120 9.22 1.78 -4.33
CA TRP A 120 10.62 1.54 -4.71
C TRP A 120 11.56 1.75 -3.53
N ARG A 121 11.44 2.87 -2.82
CA ARG A 121 12.26 3.17 -1.64
C ARG A 121 12.10 2.12 -0.53
N ALA A 122 10.91 1.59 -0.34
CA ALA A 122 10.66 0.53 0.63
C ALA A 122 11.20 -0.84 0.15
N ALA A 123 11.07 -1.13 -1.14
CA ALA A 123 11.56 -2.36 -1.77
C ALA A 123 13.10 -2.45 -1.76
N GLU A 124 13.78 -1.33 -2.02
CA GLU A 124 15.25 -1.24 -1.92
C GLU A 124 15.75 -1.54 -0.50
N GLN A 125 14.98 -1.20 0.52
CA GLN A 125 15.26 -1.54 1.91
C GLN A 125 14.84 -2.97 2.30
N GLY A 126 14.44 -3.78 1.33
CA GLY A 126 14.20 -5.20 1.52
C GLY A 126 12.78 -5.57 1.96
N LEU A 127 11.81 -4.65 2.06
CA LEU A 127 10.45 -4.99 2.48
C LEU A 127 9.76 -5.88 1.43
N PRO A 128 9.40 -7.17 1.75
CA PRO A 128 8.88 -8.11 0.76
C PRO A 128 7.59 -7.62 0.08
N LEU A 129 6.67 -7.06 0.87
CA LEU A 129 5.42 -6.49 0.38
C LEU A 129 5.66 -5.36 -0.63
N ALA A 130 6.64 -4.48 -0.36
CA ALA A 130 6.97 -3.41 -1.27
C ALA A 130 7.62 -3.93 -2.56
N GLN A 131 8.46 -4.96 -2.46
CA GLN A 131 9.06 -5.64 -3.62
C GLN A 131 7.97 -6.25 -4.51
N TYR A 132 6.99 -6.93 -3.91
CA TYR A 132 5.87 -7.50 -4.62
C TYR A 132 4.99 -6.40 -5.28
N ARG A 133 4.62 -5.34 -4.54
CA ARG A 133 3.84 -4.23 -5.10
C ARG A 133 4.57 -3.54 -6.25
N LEU A 134 5.87 -3.32 -6.12
CA LEU A 134 6.69 -2.73 -7.17
C LEU A 134 6.75 -3.64 -8.41
N ALA A 135 6.81 -4.95 -8.23
CA ALA A 135 6.75 -5.91 -9.32
C ALA A 135 5.42 -5.83 -10.09
N LEU A 136 4.29 -5.71 -9.39
CA LEU A 136 2.98 -5.50 -10.02
C LEU A 136 2.94 -4.19 -10.81
N ILE A 137 3.50 -3.12 -10.25
CA ILE A 137 3.61 -1.81 -10.92
C ILE A 137 4.38 -1.93 -12.23
N TYR A 138 5.54 -2.58 -12.25
CA TYR A 138 6.31 -2.82 -13.47
C TYR A 138 5.61 -3.75 -14.45
N ARG A 139 4.93 -4.81 -13.96
CA ARG A 139 4.18 -5.74 -14.81
C ARG A 139 3.05 -5.02 -15.57
N ASP A 140 2.33 -4.13 -14.90
CA ASP A 140 1.11 -3.52 -15.41
C ASP A 140 1.34 -2.11 -16.00
N GLY A 141 2.50 -1.50 -15.74
CA GLY A 141 2.85 -0.17 -16.23
C GLY A 141 2.09 0.95 -15.52
N ILE A 142 1.85 0.83 -14.20
CA ILE A 142 1.05 1.78 -13.44
C ILE A 142 1.93 2.78 -12.71
N GLY A 143 1.80 4.05 -13.09
CA GLY A 143 2.65 5.12 -12.55
C GLY A 143 4.08 5.14 -13.09
N MET A 144 4.50 4.11 -13.84
CA MET A 144 5.78 4.04 -14.54
C MET A 144 5.66 3.14 -15.77
N GLU A 145 6.68 3.15 -16.62
CA GLU A 145 6.73 2.31 -17.81
C GLU A 145 6.69 0.82 -17.46
N LYS A 146 5.92 0.06 -18.24
CA LYS A 146 5.83 -1.39 -18.12
C LYS A 146 7.19 -2.04 -18.44
N ASP A 147 7.63 -2.93 -17.54
CA ASP A 147 8.91 -3.63 -17.66
C ASP A 147 8.82 -5.01 -17.01
N SER A 148 8.67 -6.05 -17.85
CA SER A 148 8.53 -7.41 -17.37
C SER A 148 9.81 -7.95 -16.71
N ASP A 149 10.98 -7.52 -17.14
CA ASP A 149 12.24 -7.97 -16.56
C ASP A 149 12.43 -7.41 -15.16
N LYS A 150 12.10 -6.12 -14.95
CA LYS A 150 12.08 -5.52 -13.62
C LYS A 150 11.00 -6.15 -12.73
N ALA A 151 9.82 -6.47 -13.28
CA ALA A 151 8.81 -7.18 -12.53
C ALA A 151 9.34 -8.53 -12.00
N ILE A 152 9.93 -9.34 -12.88
CA ILE A 152 10.54 -10.63 -12.52
C ILE A 152 11.68 -10.44 -11.52
N PHE A 153 12.52 -9.43 -11.68
CA PHE A 153 13.59 -9.13 -10.74
C PHE A 153 13.08 -8.90 -9.30
N TRP A 154 12.04 -8.05 -9.15
CA TRP A 154 11.46 -7.75 -7.86
C TRP A 154 10.68 -8.93 -7.28
N LEU A 155 9.97 -9.71 -8.11
CA LEU A 155 9.34 -10.97 -7.68
C LEU A 155 10.34 -11.96 -7.14
N LYS A 156 11.50 -12.12 -7.78
CA LYS A 156 12.57 -13.00 -7.28
C LYS A 156 13.08 -12.55 -5.92
N LYS A 157 13.20 -11.23 -5.67
CA LYS A 157 13.60 -10.71 -4.35
C LYS A 157 12.56 -11.02 -3.28
N ALA A 158 11.28 -10.80 -3.56
CA ALA A 158 10.19 -11.11 -2.62
C ALA A 158 10.04 -12.63 -2.38
N ALA A 159 10.14 -13.45 -3.44
CA ALA A 159 10.06 -14.90 -3.37
C ALA A 159 11.18 -15.52 -2.51
N ARG A 160 12.40 -14.96 -2.56
CA ARG A 160 13.52 -15.39 -1.70
C ARG A 160 13.24 -15.15 -0.21
N GLN A 161 12.30 -14.28 0.12
CA GLN A 161 11.81 -14.03 1.48
C GLN A 161 10.57 -14.86 1.81
N ASN A 162 10.31 -15.92 1.03
CA ASN A 162 9.19 -16.85 1.22
C ASN A 162 7.80 -16.22 1.11
N MET A 163 7.65 -15.16 0.29
CA MET A 163 6.35 -14.55 0.03
C MET A 163 5.56 -15.40 -0.98
N PRO A 164 4.44 -16.06 -0.58
CA PRO A 164 3.72 -17.00 -1.42
C PRO A 164 3.19 -16.38 -2.71
N GLU A 165 2.63 -15.17 -2.63
CA GLU A 165 2.07 -14.45 -3.77
C GLU A 165 3.15 -14.11 -4.82
N ALA A 166 4.35 -13.78 -4.35
CA ALA A 166 5.48 -13.53 -5.24
C ALA A 166 5.98 -14.80 -5.92
N ILE A 167 6.00 -15.92 -5.22
CA ILE A 167 6.39 -17.23 -5.77
C ILE A 167 5.38 -17.65 -6.84
N GLU A 168 4.08 -17.55 -6.54
CA GLU A 168 3.02 -17.92 -7.47
C GLU A 168 3.07 -17.07 -8.76
N LEU A 169 3.18 -15.75 -8.59
CA LEU A 169 3.22 -14.85 -9.74
C LEU A 169 4.50 -15.02 -10.56
N LEU A 170 5.65 -15.22 -9.92
CA LEU A 170 6.92 -15.49 -10.60
C LEU A 170 6.79 -16.73 -11.49
N ASN A 171 6.24 -17.81 -10.98
CA ASN A 171 6.02 -19.03 -11.73
C ASN A 171 5.08 -18.84 -12.94
N LYS A 172 4.09 -17.95 -12.83
CA LYS A 172 3.20 -17.61 -13.96
C LYS A 172 3.89 -16.76 -15.03
N MET A 173 4.81 -15.89 -14.64
CA MET A 173 5.51 -14.99 -15.57
C MET A 173 6.73 -15.63 -16.26
N THR A 174 7.21 -16.77 -15.77
CA THR A 174 8.42 -17.44 -16.28
C THR A 174 8.13 -18.76 -17.02
N LYS A 175 6.84 -19.11 -17.17
CA LYS A 175 6.37 -20.21 -18.04
C LYS A 175 6.16 -19.74 -19.46
#